data_5a25dc419eda8ea37ca2d3dd560d86f8
#
_entry.id   5a25dc419eda8ea37ca2d3dd560d86f8
#
_cell.length_a   1.000
_cell.length_b   1.000
_cell.length_c   1.000
_cell.angle_alpha   90.00
_cell.angle_beta   90.00
_cell.angle_gamma   90.00
#
_symmetry.space_group_name_H-M   'P 1'
#
loop_
_entity.id
_entity.type
_entity.pdbx_description
1 polymer ?
#
loop_
_entity_poly.entity_id
_entity_poly.type
_entity_poly.pdbx_seq_one_letter_code
_entity_poly.pdbx_strand_id
1 'polypeptide(L)'
;KKMKVLIIIPAYNEALNIEKTVRDIKENTNFDYVVINDCSKDNTLQICRKNNYNTLSLPVNYGLTSGIQLGMKYAKKNDYDVAIQFDGDGQHQAKYLEQLVKEIENNNVDVAIGSRFVEKRKPLSIRMIGSRFISLCIRLSTLKKITDPTSGMRAYDRKAIDEFCMNASLTPEPDTIVYMIKKKMSIKEVQVEMKDREFGESYLSPLKSMKYMFNMFFSIIFIRAITRNNKKGR
;
A
#
# COMPACT_ATOMS: atom_id res chain seq x y z
N LYS A 1 -2.66 8.36 -24.58
CA LYS A 1 -1.26 8.03 -24.19
C LYS A 1 -1.32 6.91 -23.17
N LYS A 2 -0.60 5.79 -23.37
CA LYS A 2 -0.56 4.71 -22.40
C LYS A 2 0.07 5.24 -21.08
N MET A 3 -0.57 4.98 -19.94
CA MET A 3 -0.04 5.39 -18.63
C MET A 3 1.29 4.71 -18.33
N LYS A 4 2.24 5.45 -17.78
CA LYS A 4 3.51 4.92 -17.28
C LYS A 4 3.33 4.49 -15.83
N VAL A 5 3.43 3.19 -15.57
CA VAL A 5 3.11 2.57 -14.29
C VAL A 5 4.36 2.02 -13.62
N LEU A 6 4.56 2.30 -12.33
CA LEU A 6 5.61 1.74 -11.49
C LEU A 6 5.03 0.87 -10.39
N ILE A 7 5.52 -0.34 -10.24
CA ILE A 7 5.25 -1.21 -9.09
C ILE A 7 6.36 -1.03 -8.06
N ILE A 8 6.01 -0.62 -6.85
CA ILE A 8 6.91 -0.47 -5.70
C ILE A 8 6.80 -1.71 -4.83
N ILE A 9 7.91 -2.45 -4.70
CA ILE A 9 8.00 -3.69 -3.95
C ILE A 9 8.88 -3.48 -2.73
N PRO A 10 8.31 -3.14 -1.55
CA PRO A 10 9.08 -3.09 -0.31
C PRO A 10 9.51 -4.50 0.07
N ALA A 11 10.79 -4.67 0.44
CA ALA A 11 11.37 -5.94 0.79
C ALA A 11 12.30 -5.82 2.01
N TYR A 12 12.03 -6.60 3.05
CA TYR A 12 12.89 -6.78 4.21
C TYR A 12 12.90 -8.25 4.62
N ASN A 13 14.04 -8.93 4.41
CA ASN A 13 14.20 -10.37 4.65
C ASN A 13 13.18 -11.22 3.87
N GLU A 14 13.08 -10.97 2.57
CA GLU A 14 12.16 -11.63 1.63
C GLU A 14 12.89 -12.57 0.65
N ALA A 15 14.06 -13.12 1.02
CA ALA A 15 14.85 -13.99 0.16
C ALA A 15 14.08 -15.18 -0.42
N LEU A 16 13.09 -15.71 0.32
CA LEU A 16 12.26 -16.84 -0.11
C LEU A 16 11.12 -16.45 -1.06
N ASN A 17 10.74 -15.17 -1.08
CA ASN A 17 9.55 -14.69 -1.80
C ASN A 17 9.88 -13.77 -2.98
N ILE A 18 10.96 -12.98 -2.89
CA ILE A 18 11.23 -11.88 -3.83
C ILE A 18 11.32 -12.34 -5.29
N GLU A 19 11.90 -13.51 -5.54
CA GLU A 19 12.02 -14.04 -6.90
C GLU A 19 10.67 -14.45 -7.48
N LYS A 20 9.81 -15.10 -6.68
CA LYS A 20 8.44 -15.44 -7.07
C LYS A 20 7.62 -14.17 -7.33
N THR A 21 7.75 -13.16 -6.48
CA THR A 21 7.04 -11.88 -6.58
C THR A 21 7.40 -11.16 -7.88
N VAL A 22 8.68 -11.02 -8.18
CA VAL A 22 9.13 -10.35 -9.42
C VAL A 22 8.74 -11.15 -10.65
N ARG A 23 8.79 -12.48 -10.59
CA ARG A 23 8.34 -13.35 -11.68
C ARG A 23 6.84 -13.19 -11.94
N ASP A 24 5.99 -13.24 -10.90
CA ASP A 24 4.54 -13.04 -11.03
C ASP A 24 4.20 -11.69 -11.70
N ILE A 25 4.92 -10.63 -11.33
CA ILE A 25 4.77 -9.31 -11.95
C ILE A 25 5.13 -9.34 -13.44
N LYS A 26 6.29 -9.93 -13.80
CA LYS A 26 6.76 -9.99 -15.18
C LYS A 26 5.88 -10.87 -16.09
N GLU A 27 5.28 -11.92 -15.54
CA GLU A 27 4.39 -12.82 -16.26
C GLU A 27 2.99 -12.23 -16.50
N ASN A 28 2.52 -11.35 -15.61
CA ASN A 28 1.15 -10.83 -15.62
C ASN A 28 1.03 -9.37 -16.04
N THR A 29 2.16 -8.62 -16.15
CA THR A 29 2.13 -7.21 -16.52
C THR A 29 3.34 -6.80 -17.36
N ASN A 30 3.18 -5.70 -18.10
CA ASN A 30 4.30 -4.99 -18.75
C ASN A 30 4.67 -3.70 -18.01
N PHE A 31 4.39 -3.62 -16.70
CA PHE A 31 4.68 -2.44 -15.89
C PHE A 31 6.12 -2.47 -15.40
N ASP A 32 6.70 -1.28 -15.24
CA ASP A 32 7.99 -1.14 -14.58
C ASP A 32 7.85 -1.46 -13.10
N TYR A 33 8.93 -1.95 -12.48
CA TYR A 33 8.97 -2.20 -11.05
C TYR A 33 10.28 -1.73 -10.43
N VAL A 34 10.25 -1.49 -9.13
CA VAL A 34 11.42 -1.25 -8.30
C VAL A 34 11.30 -2.00 -6.98
N VAL A 35 12.31 -2.77 -6.65
CA VAL A 35 12.45 -3.39 -5.32
C VAL A 35 13.11 -2.38 -4.39
N ILE A 36 12.46 -2.10 -3.26
CA ILE A 36 13.04 -1.26 -2.21
C ILE A 36 13.55 -2.18 -1.09
N ASN A 37 14.82 -2.48 -1.12
CA ASN A 37 15.46 -3.30 -0.08
C ASN A 37 15.73 -2.44 1.16
N ASP A 38 15.02 -2.72 2.24
CA ASP A 38 15.12 -1.99 3.52
C ASP A 38 16.21 -2.58 4.42
N CYS A 39 17.44 -2.64 3.92
CA CYS A 39 18.62 -3.18 4.63
C CYS A 39 18.39 -4.63 5.12
N SER A 40 17.95 -5.51 4.23
CA SER A 40 17.77 -6.94 4.54
C SER A 40 19.05 -7.58 5.08
N LYS A 41 18.90 -8.46 6.06
CA LYS A 41 19.98 -9.21 6.69
C LYS A 41 20.19 -10.60 6.08
N ASP A 42 19.24 -11.06 5.29
CA ASP A 42 19.26 -12.31 4.54
C ASP A 42 19.80 -12.11 3.11
N ASN A 43 19.62 -13.11 2.25
CA ASN A 43 20.07 -13.08 0.87
C ASN A 43 19.18 -12.26 -0.08
N THR A 44 18.20 -11.48 0.40
CA THR A 44 17.28 -10.70 -0.47
C THR A 44 18.05 -9.83 -1.46
N LEU A 45 19.01 -9.03 -0.99
CA LEU A 45 19.78 -8.13 -1.86
C LEU A 45 20.66 -8.88 -2.86
N GLN A 46 21.27 -10.00 -2.44
CA GLN A 46 22.09 -10.84 -3.31
C GLN A 46 21.25 -11.45 -4.45
N ILE A 47 20.03 -11.91 -4.14
CA ILE A 47 19.09 -12.42 -5.13
C ILE A 47 18.70 -11.33 -6.13
N CYS A 48 18.38 -10.12 -5.65
CA CYS A 48 18.06 -8.99 -6.51
C CYS A 48 19.21 -8.65 -7.47
N ARG A 49 20.46 -8.63 -6.97
CA ARG A 49 21.66 -8.34 -7.77
C ARG A 49 21.92 -9.43 -8.80
N LYS A 50 21.86 -10.70 -8.38
CA LYS A 50 22.08 -11.86 -9.26
C LYS A 50 21.11 -11.88 -10.44
N ASN A 51 19.87 -11.51 -10.20
CA ASN A 51 18.81 -11.50 -11.23
C ASN A 51 18.68 -10.15 -11.96
N ASN A 52 19.56 -9.18 -11.71
CA ASN A 52 19.52 -7.83 -12.28
C ASN A 52 18.15 -7.14 -12.08
N TYR A 53 17.54 -7.31 -10.90
CA TYR A 53 16.30 -6.61 -10.59
C TYR A 53 16.54 -5.13 -10.34
N ASN A 54 15.66 -4.26 -10.85
CA ASN A 54 15.70 -2.83 -10.53
C ASN A 54 15.50 -2.67 -9.01
N THR A 55 16.57 -2.28 -8.30
CA THR A 55 16.61 -2.31 -6.84
C THR A 55 17.23 -1.04 -6.29
N LEU A 56 16.55 -0.43 -5.32
CA LEU A 56 17.10 0.62 -4.46
C LEU A 56 17.28 0.04 -3.05
N SER A 57 18.44 0.29 -2.44
CA SER A 57 18.74 -0.19 -1.09
C SER A 57 18.87 0.96 -0.11
N LEU A 58 18.20 0.86 1.02
CA LEU A 58 18.38 1.74 2.16
C LEU A 58 19.61 1.32 2.98
N PRO A 59 20.38 2.28 3.52
CA PRO A 59 21.61 1.96 4.27
C PRO A 59 21.35 1.34 5.65
N VAL A 60 20.15 1.57 6.21
CA VAL A 60 19.67 0.99 7.48
C VAL A 60 18.19 0.64 7.33
N ASN A 61 17.69 -0.22 8.22
CA ASN A 61 16.26 -0.55 8.24
C ASN A 61 15.45 0.64 8.80
N TYR A 62 14.70 1.28 7.91
CA TYR A 62 13.79 2.40 8.22
C TYR A 62 12.33 1.99 8.28
N GLY A 63 11.99 0.74 7.94
CA GLY A 63 10.64 0.20 7.93
C GLY A 63 9.84 0.52 6.67
N LEU A 64 8.68 -0.13 6.57
CA LEU A 64 7.80 -0.10 5.39
C LEU A 64 7.48 1.32 4.89
N THR A 65 7.21 2.24 5.82
CA THR A 65 6.88 3.64 5.47
C THR A 65 7.97 4.29 4.64
N SER A 66 9.22 4.17 5.07
CA SER A 66 10.36 4.79 4.37
C SER A 66 10.61 4.13 3.01
N GLY A 67 10.40 2.82 2.91
CA GLY A 67 10.47 2.10 1.64
C GLY A 67 9.44 2.61 0.64
N ILE A 68 8.18 2.74 1.05
CA ILE A 68 7.12 3.28 0.19
C ILE A 68 7.37 4.75 -0.16
N GLN A 69 7.79 5.59 0.79
CA GLN A 69 8.16 6.98 0.53
C GLN A 69 9.28 7.10 -0.50
N LEU A 70 10.31 6.24 -0.43
CA LEU A 70 11.38 6.20 -1.42
C LEU A 70 10.85 5.80 -2.80
N GLY A 71 9.98 4.78 -2.86
CA GLY A 71 9.33 4.35 -4.10
C GLY A 71 8.48 5.45 -4.73
N MET A 72 7.71 6.21 -3.93
CA MET A 72 6.92 7.35 -4.42
C MET A 72 7.79 8.48 -4.96
N LYS A 73 8.90 8.80 -4.29
CA LYS A 73 9.89 9.78 -4.79
C LYS A 73 10.54 9.32 -6.09
N TYR A 74 10.84 8.03 -6.21
CA TYR A 74 11.35 7.43 -7.44
C TYR A 74 10.31 7.54 -8.57
N ALA A 75 9.03 7.22 -8.29
CA ALA A 75 7.95 7.37 -9.25
C ALA A 75 7.82 8.82 -9.74
N LYS A 76 7.82 9.79 -8.82
CA LYS A 76 7.77 11.21 -9.18
C LYS A 76 8.95 11.66 -10.01
N LYS A 77 10.17 11.30 -9.61
CA LYS A 77 11.43 11.71 -10.29
C LYS A 77 11.51 11.18 -11.72
N ASN A 78 10.93 10.01 -11.98
CA ASN A 78 10.96 9.34 -13.28
C ASN A 78 9.65 9.48 -14.08
N ASP A 79 8.79 10.44 -13.71
CA ASP A 79 7.55 10.80 -14.40
C ASP A 79 6.58 9.63 -14.63
N TYR A 80 6.38 8.80 -13.62
CA TYR A 80 5.33 7.80 -13.62
C TYR A 80 3.95 8.43 -13.39
N ASP A 81 2.95 7.98 -14.15
CA ASP A 81 1.56 8.44 -14.03
C ASP A 81 0.85 7.73 -12.87
N VAL A 82 1.22 6.46 -12.61
CA VAL A 82 0.67 5.61 -11.56
C VAL A 82 1.80 4.93 -10.79
N ALA A 83 1.69 4.88 -9.47
CA ALA A 83 2.54 4.06 -8.60
C ALA A 83 1.67 3.02 -7.87
N ILE A 84 2.11 1.76 -7.82
CA ILE A 84 1.40 0.69 -7.15
C ILE A 84 2.27 0.15 -6.02
N GLN A 85 1.75 0.17 -4.79
CA GLN A 85 2.30 -0.60 -3.69
C GLN A 85 1.93 -2.07 -3.88
N PHE A 86 2.92 -2.95 -3.80
CA PHE A 86 2.75 -4.40 -3.95
C PHE A 86 3.71 -5.11 -3.02
N ASP A 87 3.19 -5.76 -1.98
CA ASP A 87 4.03 -6.37 -0.94
C ASP A 87 4.86 -7.54 -1.48
N GLY A 88 6.12 -7.62 -1.04
CA GLY A 88 7.10 -8.61 -1.49
C GLY A 88 6.93 -10.01 -0.88
N ASP A 89 5.91 -10.23 -0.06
CA ASP A 89 5.70 -11.45 0.75
C ASP A 89 4.97 -12.60 0.02
N GLY A 90 4.66 -12.41 -1.26
CA GLY A 90 4.03 -13.41 -2.12
C GLY A 90 2.52 -13.60 -1.92
N GLN A 91 1.87 -12.83 -1.03
CA GLN A 91 0.41 -12.92 -0.81
C GLN A 91 -0.39 -12.26 -1.94
N HIS A 92 0.13 -11.19 -2.51
CA HIS A 92 -0.51 -10.47 -3.61
C HIS A 92 -0.34 -11.21 -4.94
N GLN A 93 -1.33 -11.07 -5.83
CA GLN A 93 -1.30 -11.65 -7.18
C GLN A 93 -1.27 -10.54 -8.22
N ALA A 94 -0.25 -10.54 -9.09
CA ALA A 94 -0.03 -9.49 -10.07
C ALA A 94 -1.12 -9.40 -11.15
N LYS A 95 -1.89 -10.47 -11.37
CA LYS A 95 -3.02 -10.49 -12.33
C LYS A 95 -4.09 -9.41 -12.07
N TYR A 96 -4.15 -8.84 -10.85
CA TYR A 96 -5.12 -7.78 -10.50
C TYR A 96 -4.58 -6.37 -10.75
N LEU A 97 -3.28 -6.20 -11.04
CA LEU A 97 -2.65 -4.89 -11.14
C LEU A 97 -3.20 -4.07 -12.33
N GLU A 98 -3.43 -4.72 -13.47
CA GLU A 98 -4.05 -4.04 -14.61
C GLU A 98 -5.45 -3.53 -14.30
N GLN A 99 -6.23 -4.26 -13.49
CA GLN A 99 -7.57 -3.84 -13.08
C GLN A 99 -7.52 -2.59 -12.20
N LEU A 100 -6.55 -2.50 -11.26
CA LEU A 100 -6.37 -1.30 -10.45
C LEU A 100 -5.99 -0.09 -11.30
N VAL A 101 -5.10 -0.27 -12.27
CA VAL A 101 -4.70 0.81 -13.19
C VAL A 101 -5.88 1.27 -14.05
N LYS A 102 -6.71 0.36 -14.55
CA LYS A 102 -7.94 0.69 -15.31
C LYS A 102 -8.93 1.52 -14.50
N GLU A 103 -9.03 1.31 -13.18
CA GLU A 103 -9.88 2.16 -12.35
C GLU A 103 -9.39 3.61 -12.28
N ILE A 104 -8.07 3.81 -12.24
CA ILE A 104 -7.47 5.15 -12.29
C ILE A 104 -7.68 5.77 -13.68
N GLU A 105 -7.37 5.03 -14.74
CA GLU A 105 -7.42 5.52 -16.12
C GLU A 105 -8.84 5.88 -16.57
N ASN A 106 -9.80 4.96 -16.38
CA ASN A 106 -11.13 5.06 -16.96
C ASN A 106 -12.14 5.80 -16.05
N ASN A 107 -11.96 5.75 -14.74
CA ASN A 107 -12.92 6.28 -13.77
C ASN A 107 -12.43 7.53 -13.05
N ASN A 108 -11.27 8.06 -13.44
CA ASN A 108 -10.66 9.25 -12.83
C ASN A 108 -10.58 9.13 -11.30
N VAL A 109 -10.16 7.95 -10.83
CA VAL A 109 -9.99 7.62 -9.41
C VAL A 109 -8.56 7.95 -9.00
N ASP A 110 -8.38 8.70 -7.91
CA ASP A 110 -7.04 9.06 -7.43
C ASP A 110 -6.33 7.87 -6.73
N VAL A 111 -7.11 6.98 -6.09
CA VAL A 111 -6.56 5.79 -5.39
C VAL A 111 -7.43 4.56 -5.63
N ALA A 112 -6.86 3.49 -6.16
CA ALA A 112 -7.52 2.19 -6.27
C ALA A 112 -6.92 1.20 -5.25
N ILE A 113 -7.78 0.54 -4.45
CA ILE A 113 -7.38 -0.42 -3.40
C ILE A 113 -7.82 -1.82 -3.80
N GLY A 114 -6.89 -2.77 -3.88
CA GLY A 114 -7.21 -4.18 -4.01
C GLY A 114 -7.79 -4.72 -2.71
N SER A 115 -9.09 -4.95 -2.66
CA SER A 115 -9.84 -5.34 -1.48
C SER A 115 -10.29 -6.79 -1.56
N ARG A 116 -10.09 -7.55 -0.49
CA ARG A 116 -10.58 -8.94 -0.37
C ARG A 116 -12.09 -9.02 -0.11
N PHE A 117 -12.73 -7.91 0.25
CA PHE A 117 -14.04 -7.89 0.89
C PHE A 117 -15.05 -6.94 0.23
N VAL A 118 -14.89 -6.65 -1.06
CA VAL A 118 -15.92 -5.91 -1.82
C VAL A 118 -17.15 -6.79 -1.98
N GLU A 119 -16.97 -8.02 -2.46
CA GLU A 119 -18.02 -9.00 -2.72
C GLU A 119 -18.12 -10.09 -1.64
N LYS A 120 -17.02 -10.34 -0.92
CA LYS A 120 -16.93 -11.39 0.11
C LYS A 120 -17.09 -10.81 1.51
N ARG A 121 -17.73 -11.56 2.41
CA ARG A 121 -17.83 -11.19 3.83
C ARG A 121 -16.52 -11.46 4.54
N LYS A 122 -16.10 -10.55 5.42
CA LYS A 122 -14.94 -10.78 6.30
C LYS A 122 -15.22 -11.96 7.24
N PRO A 123 -14.30 -12.92 7.37
CA PRO A 123 -14.43 -14.03 8.33
C PRO A 123 -14.39 -13.53 9.78
N LEU A 124 -14.88 -14.36 10.70
CA LEU A 124 -14.83 -14.09 12.14
C LEU A 124 -13.47 -14.54 12.69
N SER A 125 -12.50 -13.64 12.69
CA SER A 125 -11.19 -13.82 13.34
C SER A 125 -10.79 -12.55 14.08
N ILE A 126 -9.89 -12.65 15.07
CA ILE A 126 -9.41 -11.51 15.85
C ILE A 126 -8.81 -10.43 14.92
N ARG A 127 -8.04 -10.83 13.91
CA ARG A 127 -7.49 -9.92 12.90
C ARG A 127 -8.58 -9.19 12.11
N MET A 128 -9.66 -9.89 11.77
CA MET A 128 -10.77 -9.30 11.01
C MET A 128 -11.68 -8.44 11.88
N ILE A 129 -11.78 -8.70 13.18
CA ILE A 129 -12.45 -7.80 14.14
C ILE A 129 -11.70 -6.45 14.16
N GLY A 130 -10.36 -6.46 14.24
CA GLY A 130 -9.56 -5.25 14.14
C GLY A 130 -9.75 -4.50 12.83
N SER A 131 -9.76 -5.21 11.70
CA SER A 131 -10.01 -4.60 10.40
C SER A 131 -11.43 -4.00 10.28
N ARG A 132 -12.46 -4.62 10.90
CA ARG A 132 -13.82 -4.04 10.99
C ARG A 132 -13.84 -2.76 11.82
N PHE A 133 -13.13 -2.76 12.96
CA PHE A 133 -13.01 -1.59 13.82
C PHE A 133 -12.38 -0.42 13.06
N ILE A 134 -11.27 -0.64 12.36
CA ILE A 134 -10.62 0.40 11.53
C ILE A 134 -11.58 0.88 10.42
N SER A 135 -12.29 -0.02 9.73
CA SER A 135 -13.30 0.34 8.71
C SER A 135 -14.41 1.23 9.29
N LEU A 136 -14.85 0.94 10.53
CA LEU A 136 -15.84 1.76 11.23
C LEU A 136 -15.28 3.14 11.58
N CYS A 137 -14.04 3.24 12.08
CA CYS A 137 -13.38 4.51 12.36
C CYS A 137 -13.25 5.38 11.11
N ILE A 138 -12.87 4.78 9.96
CA ILE A 138 -12.82 5.48 8.68
C ILE A 138 -14.20 5.99 8.29
N ARG A 139 -15.24 5.15 8.39
CA ARG A 139 -16.62 5.54 8.06
C ARG A 139 -17.12 6.68 8.92
N LEU A 140 -16.88 6.65 10.23
CA LEU A 140 -17.25 7.72 11.16
C LEU A 140 -16.47 9.02 10.91
N SER A 141 -15.21 8.92 10.43
CA SER A 141 -14.37 10.09 10.15
C SER A 141 -14.63 10.73 8.81
N THR A 142 -15.04 9.96 7.79
CA THR A 142 -15.08 10.39 6.38
C THR A 142 -16.42 10.24 5.71
N LEU A 143 -17.37 9.53 6.34
CA LEU A 143 -18.66 9.08 5.78
C LEU A 143 -18.51 8.14 4.57
N LYS A 144 -17.29 7.71 4.24
CA LYS A 144 -17.00 6.75 3.18
C LYS A 144 -16.84 5.34 3.76
N LYS A 145 -17.34 4.35 3.04
CA LYS A 145 -17.17 2.94 3.40
C LYS A 145 -15.92 2.42 2.70
N ILE A 146 -14.96 1.93 3.47
CA ILE A 146 -13.78 1.20 3.00
C ILE A 146 -13.83 -0.19 3.63
N THR A 147 -13.87 -1.22 2.80
CA THR A 147 -14.07 -2.59 3.26
C THR A 147 -12.75 -3.27 3.65
N ASP A 148 -11.64 -2.96 3.01
CA ASP A 148 -10.32 -3.52 3.33
C ASP A 148 -9.23 -2.46 3.49
N PRO A 149 -9.31 -1.64 4.58
CA PRO A 149 -8.35 -0.56 4.78
C PRO A 149 -6.92 -1.02 5.06
N THR A 150 -6.74 -2.31 5.37
CA THR A 150 -5.44 -2.90 5.70
C THR A 150 -4.79 -3.63 4.51
N SER A 151 -5.38 -3.52 3.32
CA SER A 151 -4.76 -4.08 2.12
C SER A 151 -3.48 -3.33 1.75
N GLY A 152 -2.41 -4.08 1.48
CA GLY A 152 -1.13 -3.56 0.97
C GLY A 152 -1.11 -3.37 -0.55
N MET A 153 -2.15 -3.82 -1.29
CA MET A 153 -2.22 -3.62 -2.73
C MET A 153 -2.98 -2.34 -3.04
N ARG A 154 -2.28 -1.27 -3.39
CA ARG A 154 -2.88 0.04 -3.66
C ARG A 154 -2.21 0.71 -4.85
N ALA A 155 -3.01 1.20 -5.79
CA ALA A 155 -2.55 2.03 -6.90
C ALA A 155 -2.89 3.50 -6.63
N TYR A 156 -1.95 4.38 -6.92
CA TYR A 156 -1.99 5.81 -6.66
C TYR A 156 -1.75 6.56 -7.96
N ASP A 157 -2.59 7.51 -8.31
CA ASP A 157 -2.39 8.40 -9.45
C ASP A 157 -1.28 9.44 -9.19
N ARG A 158 -1.00 10.27 -10.18
CA ARG A 158 0.02 11.33 -10.10
C ARG A 158 -0.23 12.31 -8.94
N LYS A 159 -1.48 12.65 -8.68
CA LYS A 159 -1.85 13.57 -7.59
C LYS A 159 -1.58 12.95 -6.21
N ALA A 160 -1.88 11.66 -6.05
CA ALA A 160 -1.58 10.93 -4.82
C ALA A 160 -0.06 10.72 -4.65
N ILE A 161 0.69 10.43 -5.72
CA ILE A 161 2.17 10.38 -5.69
C ILE A 161 2.75 11.71 -5.23
N ASP A 162 2.26 12.83 -5.77
CA ASP A 162 2.70 14.16 -5.39
C ASP A 162 2.43 14.46 -3.92
N GLU A 163 1.28 14.06 -3.40
CA GLU A 163 0.93 14.23 -1.98
C GLU A 163 1.88 13.43 -1.06
N PHE A 164 2.23 12.18 -1.41
CA PHE A 164 3.26 11.41 -0.69
C PHE A 164 4.62 12.13 -0.70
N CYS A 165 5.03 12.72 -1.82
CA CYS A 165 6.31 13.40 -1.92
C CYS A 165 6.35 14.73 -1.16
N MET A 166 5.22 15.42 -1.02
CA MET A 166 5.10 16.67 -0.26
C MET A 166 4.96 16.42 1.24
N ASN A 167 4.44 15.25 1.66
CA ASN A 167 4.15 14.93 3.04
C ASN A 167 4.86 13.65 3.47
N ALA A 168 6.04 13.78 4.06
CA ALA A 168 6.84 12.65 4.53
C ALA A 168 6.19 11.86 5.70
N SER A 169 5.13 12.38 6.31
CA SER A 169 4.39 11.67 7.37
C SER A 169 3.34 10.69 6.84
N LEU A 170 3.06 10.69 5.53
CA LEU A 170 2.16 9.71 4.95
C LEU A 170 2.78 8.31 4.98
N THR A 171 2.00 7.37 5.46
CA THR A 171 2.37 5.98 5.65
C THR A 171 1.53 5.08 4.73
N PRO A 172 1.92 3.85 4.42
CA PRO A 172 1.06 2.90 3.70
C PRO A 172 -0.08 2.34 4.56
N GLU A 173 -0.51 3.08 5.57
CA GLU A 173 -1.45 2.65 6.60
C GLU A 173 -2.88 3.20 6.34
N PRO A 174 -3.91 2.71 7.07
CA PRO A 174 -5.30 3.15 6.91
C PRO A 174 -5.57 4.64 7.14
N ASP A 175 -4.79 5.30 7.97
CA ASP A 175 -4.90 6.73 8.24
C ASP A 175 -4.60 7.60 7.01
N THR A 176 -3.69 7.16 6.15
CA THR A 176 -3.44 7.80 4.85
C THR A 176 -4.68 7.78 3.94
N ILE A 177 -5.49 6.70 4.01
CA ILE A 177 -6.78 6.65 3.29
C ILE A 177 -7.70 7.78 3.78
N VAL A 178 -7.79 7.96 5.11
CA VAL A 178 -8.58 9.05 5.72
C VAL A 178 -8.06 10.41 5.30
N TYR A 179 -6.75 10.61 5.31
CA TYR A 179 -6.12 11.83 4.86
C TYR A 179 -6.47 12.16 3.40
N MET A 180 -6.33 11.20 2.49
CA MET A 180 -6.63 11.37 1.07
C MET A 180 -8.11 11.68 0.83
N ILE A 181 -9.04 10.99 1.51
CA ILE A 181 -10.48 11.29 1.41
C ILE A 181 -10.76 12.74 1.85
N LYS A 182 -10.10 13.21 2.91
CA LYS A 182 -10.28 14.61 3.39
C LYS A 182 -9.66 15.64 2.47
N LYS A 183 -8.64 15.26 1.72
CA LYS A 183 -8.08 16.03 0.59
C LYS A 183 -8.98 15.99 -0.65
N LYS A 184 -10.19 15.41 -0.55
CA LYS A 184 -11.16 15.23 -1.64
C LYS A 184 -10.65 14.34 -2.78
N MET A 185 -9.72 13.44 -2.50
CA MET A 185 -9.32 12.41 -3.43
C MET A 185 -10.39 11.33 -3.52
N SER A 186 -10.65 10.85 -4.72
CA SER A 186 -11.56 9.74 -5.00
C SER A 186 -10.87 8.41 -4.72
N ILE A 187 -11.53 7.52 -3.99
CA ILE A 187 -11.00 6.19 -3.65
C ILE A 187 -12.01 5.14 -4.07
N LYS A 188 -11.53 4.10 -4.73
CA LYS A 188 -12.33 2.93 -5.14
C LYS A 188 -11.66 1.64 -4.69
N GLU A 189 -12.47 0.67 -4.26
CA GLU A 189 -12.03 -0.69 -3.97
C GLU A 189 -12.35 -1.61 -5.13
N VAL A 190 -11.41 -2.48 -5.46
CA VAL A 190 -11.50 -3.51 -6.49
C VAL A 190 -11.40 -4.88 -5.83
N GLN A 191 -12.31 -5.81 -6.14
CA GLN A 191 -12.26 -7.16 -5.59
C GLN A 191 -11.00 -7.87 -6.06
N VAL A 192 -10.19 -8.35 -5.10
CA VAL A 192 -9.01 -9.17 -5.37
C VAL A 192 -9.01 -10.41 -4.47
N GLU A 193 -8.24 -11.41 -4.85
CA GLU A 193 -7.93 -12.55 -4.01
C GLU A 193 -6.47 -12.47 -3.59
N MET A 194 -6.20 -12.81 -2.33
CA MET A 194 -4.86 -12.94 -1.81
C MET A 194 -4.59 -14.40 -1.50
N LYS A 195 -3.36 -14.84 -1.74
CA LYS A 195 -2.89 -16.16 -1.33
C LYS A 195 -2.56 -16.16 0.16
N ASP A 196 -2.59 -17.33 0.76
CA ASP A 196 -2.01 -17.49 2.08
C ASP A 196 -0.48 -17.34 2.01
N ARG A 197 0.10 -16.80 3.07
CA ARG A 197 1.55 -16.64 3.14
C ARG A 197 2.21 -18.03 3.18
N GLU A 198 3.07 -18.32 2.22
CA GLU A 198 3.78 -19.60 2.15
C GLU A 198 5.00 -19.63 3.08
N PHE A 199 5.69 -18.50 3.25
CA PHE A 199 6.93 -18.38 4.03
C PHE A 199 6.94 -17.12 4.89
N GLY A 200 7.68 -17.17 6.01
CA GLY A 200 7.86 -16.06 6.93
C GLY A 200 6.81 -15.98 8.05
N GLU A 201 7.14 -15.26 9.11
CA GLU A 201 6.25 -15.07 10.26
C GLU A 201 5.35 -13.83 10.07
N SER A 202 4.13 -13.88 10.60
CA SER A 202 3.27 -12.71 10.66
C SER A 202 3.90 -11.67 11.59
N TYR A 203 4.14 -10.47 11.09
CA TYR A 203 4.71 -9.36 11.85
C TYR A 203 3.86 -8.95 13.08
N LEU A 204 2.59 -9.36 13.10
CA LEU A 204 1.60 -8.98 14.12
C LEU A 204 1.24 -10.15 15.02
N SER A 205 1.88 -10.23 16.21
CA SER A 205 1.34 -11.01 17.33
C SER A 205 0.02 -10.40 17.85
N PRO A 206 -0.82 -11.12 18.61
CA PRO A 206 -2.08 -10.57 19.13
C PRO A 206 -1.93 -9.25 19.90
N LEU A 207 -0.90 -9.13 20.74
CA LEU A 207 -0.59 -7.90 21.48
C LEU A 207 -0.13 -6.76 20.56
N LYS A 208 0.71 -7.05 19.56
CA LYS A 208 1.11 -6.06 18.54
C LYS A 208 -0.09 -5.62 17.71
N SER A 209 -1.03 -6.51 17.41
CA SER A 209 -2.26 -6.18 16.69
C SER A 209 -3.16 -5.23 17.48
N MET A 210 -3.29 -5.42 18.80
CA MET A 210 -4.03 -4.49 19.67
C MET A 210 -3.35 -3.10 19.69
N LYS A 211 -2.05 -3.04 19.92
CA LYS A 211 -1.30 -1.77 19.89
C LYS A 211 -1.44 -1.06 18.54
N TYR A 212 -1.36 -1.80 17.46
CA TYR A 212 -1.59 -1.27 16.11
C TYR A 212 -2.99 -0.67 15.96
N MET A 213 -4.04 -1.35 16.42
CA MET A 213 -5.42 -0.85 16.37
C MET A 213 -5.59 0.46 17.17
N PHE A 214 -5.01 0.54 18.38
CA PHE A 214 -5.03 1.76 19.18
C PHE A 214 -4.32 2.90 18.46
N ASN A 215 -3.13 2.65 17.93
CA ASN A 215 -2.38 3.67 17.19
C ASN A 215 -3.17 4.18 15.97
N MET A 216 -3.80 3.28 15.20
CA MET A 216 -4.63 3.68 14.06
C MET A 216 -5.87 4.46 14.47
N PHE A 217 -6.52 4.09 15.56
CA PHE A 217 -7.66 4.83 16.10
C PHE A 217 -7.27 6.27 16.44
N PHE A 218 -6.20 6.45 17.19
CA PHE A 218 -5.71 7.80 17.54
C PHE A 218 -5.27 8.58 16.31
N SER A 219 -4.53 7.97 15.39
CA SER A 219 -4.09 8.62 14.16
C SER A 219 -5.30 9.13 13.35
N ILE A 220 -6.32 8.31 13.15
CA ILE A 220 -7.54 8.68 12.43
C ILE A 220 -8.28 9.84 13.11
N ILE A 221 -8.35 9.85 14.45
CA ILE A 221 -8.98 10.94 15.21
C ILE A 221 -8.17 12.23 15.12
N PHE A 222 -6.83 12.15 15.24
CA PHE A 222 -5.95 13.32 15.11
C PHE A 222 -6.04 13.95 13.73
N ILE A 223 -6.04 13.15 12.66
CA ILE A 223 -6.26 13.66 11.30
C ILE A 223 -7.63 14.36 11.20
N ARG A 224 -8.66 13.85 11.88
CA ARG A 224 -9.97 14.52 11.97
C ARG A 224 -9.88 15.89 12.66
N ALA A 225 -9.13 16.00 13.75
CA ALA A 225 -8.99 17.24 14.49
C ALA A 225 -8.24 18.31 13.69
N ILE A 226 -7.10 17.96 13.09
CA ILE A 226 -6.27 18.88 12.30
C ILE A 226 -7.03 19.40 11.07
N THR A 227 -7.73 18.53 10.33
CA THR A 227 -8.49 18.94 9.14
C THR A 227 -9.74 19.76 9.47
N ARG A 228 -10.29 19.64 10.70
CA ARG A 228 -11.41 20.46 11.17
C ARG A 228 -10.97 21.90 11.51
N ASN A 229 -9.79 22.08 12.08
CA ASN A 229 -9.26 23.39 12.42
C ASN A 229 -8.94 24.23 11.17
N ASN A 230 -8.44 23.62 10.11
CA ASN A 230 -8.19 24.32 8.82
C ASN A 230 -9.47 24.78 8.11
N LYS A 231 -10.65 24.29 8.48
CA LYS A 231 -11.94 24.79 7.95
C LYS A 231 -12.52 25.95 8.75
N LYS A 232 -12.05 26.20 9.98
CA LYS A 232 -12.50 27.33 10.82
C LYS A 232 -11.66 28.60 10.64
N GLY A 233 -10.55 28.51 9.90
CA GLY A 233 -9.63 29.63 9.63
C GLY A 233 -9.72 30.19 8.19
N ARG A 234 -10.83 29.92 7.48
CA ARG A 234 -11.15 30.55 6.18
C ARG A 234 -12.50 31.23 6.23
#